data_d543937e1439b5b7f5579715532eb715
#
_entry.id   d543937e1439b5b7f5579715532eb715
#
_cell.length_a   1.000
_cell.length_b   1.000
_cell.length_c   1.000
_cell.angle_alpha   90.00
_cell.angle_beta   90.00
_cell.angle_gamma   90.00
#
_symmetry.space_group_name_H-M   'P 1'
#
loop_
_entity.id
_entity.type
_entity.pdbx_description
1 polymer ?
#
loop_
_entity_poly.entity_id
_entity_poly.type
_entity_poly.pdbx_seq_one_letter_code
_entity_poly.pdbx_strand_id
1 'polypeptide(L)'
;MTINLHDFDGEHSLTLNAGGLAADDAVTAAGHEPNGYFWEGLVQFAWPDITADLDFDSEAGMFCAVGSPSALARLKAALETVITSPETVRDIVARAEASGFEFDD
;
A
#
# COMPACT_ATOMS: atom_id res chain seq x y z
N MET A 1 -5.08 -13.13 8.24
CA MET A 1 -4.80 -12.56 6.91
C MET A 1 -4.28 -11.15 7.07
N THR A 2 -3.19 -10.82 6.39
CA THR A 2 -2.57 -9.50 6.50
C THR A 2 -3.42 -8.42 5.84
N ILE A 3 -4.03 -8.74 4.71
CA ILE A 3 -4.92 -7.82 3.98
C ILE A 3 -6.36 -8.24 4.26
N ASN A 4 -7.18 -7.29 4.67
CA ASN A 4 -8.57 -7.53 5.01
C ASN A 4 -9.50 -6.69 4.13
N LEU A 5 -10.55 -7.33 3.63
CA LEU A 5 -11.63 -6.64 2.90
C LEU A 5 -12.83 -6.52 3.83
N HIS A 6 -13.42 -5.33 3.85
CA HIS A 6 -14.57 -5.02 4.71
C HIS A 6 -15.75 -4.55 3.87
N ASP A 7 -16.95 -4.93 4.28
CA ASP A 7 -18.20 -4.45 3.70
C ASP A 7 -19.07 -4.04 4.88
N PHE A 8 -19.25 -2.74 5.05
CA PHE A 8 -20.05 -2.21 6.15
C PHE A 8 -21.03 -1.18 5.61
N ASP A 9 -22.32 -1.50 5.71
CA ASP A 9 -23.41 -0.58 5.35
C ASP A 9 -23.29 -0.04 3.91
N GLY A 10 -22.87 -0.89 2.99
CA GLY A 10 -22.71 -0.53 1.59
C GLY A 10 -21.36 0.12 1.26
N GLU A 11 -20.54 0.42 2.25
CA GLU A 11 -19.19 0.92 2.04
C GLU A 11 -18.20 -0.24 2.05
N HIS A 12 -17.33 -0.26 1.05
CA HIS A 12 -16.29 -1.29 0.93
C HIS A 12 -14.92 -0.67 1.19
N SER A 13 -14.09 -1.38 1.96
CA SER A 13 -12.74 -0.92 2.26
C SER A 13 -11.76 -2.09 2.28
N LEU A 14 -10.48 -1.76 2.12
CA LEU A 14 -9.38 -2.69 2.27
C LEU A 14 -8.42 -2.12 3.32
N THR A 15 -8.04 -2.95 4.29
CA THR A 15 -7.06 -2.55 5.30
C THR A 15 -5.86 -3.49 5.28
N LEU A 16 -4.70 -2.92 5.60
CA LEU A 16 -3.44 -3.64 5.74
C LEU A 16 -2.76 -3.12 6.99
N ASN A 17 -2.59 -3.97 7.99
CA ASN A 17 -1.86 -3.57 9.19
C ASN A 17 -0.40 -3.35 8.84
N ALA A 18 0.11 -2.17 9.17
CA ALA A 18 1.50 -1.83 8.96
C ALA A 18 2.36 -2.47 10.06
N GLY A 19 3.55 -2.92 9.66
CA GLY A 19 4.45 -3.61 10.57
C GLY A 19 4.27 -5.13 10.53
N GLY A 20 5.35 -5.85 10.74
CA GLY A 20 5.34 -7.32 10.72
C GLY A 20 5.27 -7.94 9.34
N LEU A 21 5.48 -7.15 8.29
CA LEU A 21 5.48 -7.64 6.92
C LEU A 21 6.88 -8.07 6.49
N ALA A 22 6.96 -9.08 5.63
CA ALA A 22 8.25 -9.54 5.12
C ALA A 22 9.04 -8.43 4.42
N ALA A 23 8.34 -7.49 3.78
CA ALA A 23 8.96 -6.40 3.06
C ALA A 23 9.42 -5.24 3.95
N ASP A 24 9.11 -5.23 5.25
CA ASP A 24 9.42 -4.10 6.15
C ASP A 24 10.90 -3.77 6.19
N ASP A 25 11.78 -4.77 6.18
CA ASP A 25 13.23 -4.55 6.23
C ASP A 25 13.71 -3.76 5.01
N ALA A 26 13.14 -4.02 3.84
CA ALA A 26 13.49 -3.29 2.62
C ALA A 26 13.03 -1.83 2.71
N VAL A 27 11.87 -1.57 3.32
CA VAL A 27 11.37 -0.22 3.53
C VAL A 27 12.30 0.56 4.45
N THR A 28 12.67 -0.04 5.58
CA THR A 28 13.57 0.57 6.55
C THR A 28 14.96 0.81 5.96
N ALA A 29 15.47 -0.15 5.20
CA ALA A 29 16.79 -0.03 4.54
C ALA A 29 16.81 1.11 3.53
N ALA A 30 15.67 1.45 2.94
CA ALA A 30 15.55 2.57 2.00
C ALA A 30 15.40 3.92 2.70
N GLY A 31 15.37 3.96 4.02
CA GLY A 31 15.24 5.20 4.79
C GLY A 31 13.82 5.62 5.07
N HIS A 32 12.85 4.72 4.90
CA HIS A 32 11.43 4.98 5.13
C HIS A 32 10.91 4.20 6.32
N GLU A 33 9.76 4.60 6.85
CA GLU A 33 9.08 3.84 7.89
C GLU A 33 8.00 2.96 7.25
N PRO A 34 7.91 1.68 7.63
CA PRO A 34 6.88 0.79 7.07
C PRO A 34 5.53 1.03 7.77
N ASN A 35 4.96 2.22 7.57
CA ASN A 35 3.68 2.62 8.15
C ASN A 35 2.60 2.74 7.08
N GLY A 36 1.36 3.03 7.50
CA GLY A 36 0.22 3.11 6.58
C GLY A 36 0.42 4.16 5.50
N TYR A 37 1.05 5.27 5.82
CA TYR A 37 1.30 6.35 4.86
C TYR A 37 2.32 5.95 3.81
N PHE A 38 3.32 5.15 4.19
CA PHE A 38 4.28 4.61 3.23
C PHE A 38 3.57 3.74 2.19
N TRP A 39 2.74 2.81 2.64
CA TRP A 39 2.03 1.90 1.75
C TRP A 39 1.05 2.66 0.84
N GLU A 40 0.42 3.70 1.35
CA GLU A 40 -0.43 4.57 0.54
C GLU A 40 0.37 5.21 -0.61
N GLY A 41 1.53 5.77 -0.30
CA GLY A 41 2.41 6.34 -1.32
C GLY A 41 2.89 5.31 -2.33
N LEU A 42 3.26 4.12 -1.87
CA LEU A 42 3.73 3.05 -2.75
C LEU A 42 2.65 2.65 -3.76
N VAL A 43 1.41 2.43 -3.32
CA VAL A 43 0.34 2.02 -4.24
C VAL A 43 -0.02 3.15 -5.21
N GLN A 44 0.03 4.40 -4.76
CA GLN A 44 -0.24 5.55 -5.63
C GLN A 44 0.81 5.67 -6.73
N PHE A 45 2.07 5.41 -6.41
CA PHE A 45 3.15 5.46 -7.40
C PHE A 45 3.10 4.26 -8.34
N ALA A 46 2.97 3.06 -7.78
CA ALA A 46 3.09 1.82 -8.55
C ALA A 46 1.87 1.54 -9.43
N TRP A 47 0.67 1.85 -8.92
CA TRP A 47 -0.58 1.50 -9.60
C TRP A 47 -1.56 2.67 -9.67
N PRO A 48 -1.19 3.76 -10.36
CA PRO A 48 -2.07 4.94 -10.43
C PRO A 48 -3.42 4.65 -11.07
N ASP A 49 -3.50 3.69 -11.98
CA ASP A 49 -4.77 3.32 -12.62
C ASP A 49 -5.76 2.72 -11.62
N ILE A 50 -5.25 1.96 -10.64
CA ILE A 50 -6.11 1.40 -9.60
C ILE A 50 -6.49 2.46 -8.58
N THR A 51 -5.51 3.25 -8.14
CA THR A 51 -5.72 4.22 -7.06
C THR A 51 -6.54 5.44 -7.49
N ALA A 52 -6.65 5.70 -8.78
CA ALA A 52 -7.46 6.81 -9.28
C ALA A 52 -8.93 6.69 -8.87
N ASP A 53 -9.42 5.47 -8.67
CA ASP A 53 -10.81 5.21 -8.28
C ASP A 53 -10.97 4.95 -6.77
N LEU A 54 -9.94 5.23 -5.98
CA LEU A 54 -9.95 4.95 -4.55
C LEU A 54 -9.75 6.21 -3.73
N ASP A 55 -10.35 6.21 -2.54
CA ASP A 55 -10.05 7.16 -1.48
C ASP A 55 -9.19 6.48 -0.41
N PHE A 56 -8.39 7.24 0.31
CA PHE A 56 -7.52 6.70 1.32
C PHE A 56 -7.85 7.27 2.69
N ASP A 57 -7.79 6.42 3.71
CA ASP A 57 -8.06 6.79 5.10
C ASP A 57 -7.04 6.08 5.99
N SER A 58 -5.76 6.17 5.60
CA SER A 58 -4.68 5.48 6.29
C SER A 58 -4.31 6.15 7.60
N GLU A 59 -3.80 5.35 8.52
CA GLU A 59 -3.20 5.80 9.78
C GLU A 59 -1.76 5.26 9.83
N ALA A 60 -0.98 5.73 10.80
CA ALA A 60 0.40 5.27 10.93
C ALA A 60 0.49 3.74 11.06
N GLY A 61 -0.43 3.14 11.81
CA GLY A 61 -0.44 1.70 12.03
C GLY A 61 -1.23 0.90 11.00
N MET A 62 -1.87 1.55 10.02
CA MET A 62 -2.77 0.86 9.11
C MET A 62 -2.93 1.59 7.79
N PHE A 63 -2.68 0.89 6.69
CA PHE A 63 -3.08 1.34 5.36
C PHE A 63 -4.58 1.09 5.18
N CYS A 64 -5.32 2.05 4.65
CA CYS A 64 -6.74 1.90 4.38
C CYS A 64 -7.11 2.55 3.05
N ALA A 65 -7.80 1.79 2.21
CA ALA A 65 -8.35 2.27 0.93
C ALA A 65 -9.85 1.99 0.90
N VAL A 66 -10.61 2.94 0.36
CA VAL A 66 -12.07 2.86 0.26
C VAL A 66 -12.46 3.00 -1.20
N GLY A 67 -13.35 2.17 -1.69
CA GLY A 67 -13.79 2.23 -3.08
C GLY A 67 -14.69 1.08 -3.47
N SER A 68 -14.84 0.85 -4.78
CA SER A 68 -15.66 -0.24 -5.28
C SER A 68 -15.04 -1.60 -4.96
N PRO A 69 -15.86 -2.66 -4.83
CA PRO A 69 -15.34 -4.01 -4.60
C PRO A 69 -14.35 -4.46 -5.69
N SER A 70 -14.58 -4.10 -6.95
CA SER A 70 -13.70 -4.51 -8.03
C SER A 70 -12.35 -3.80 -7.97
N ALA A 71 -12.32 -2.50 -7.65
CA ALA A 71 -11.08 -1.76 -7.48
C ALA A 71 -10.28 -2.29 -6.29
N LEU A 72 -10.95 -2.60 -5.18
CA LEU A 72 -10.30 -3.15 -4.00
C LEU A 72 -9.76 -4.56 -4.24
N ALA A 73 -10.46 -5.37 -5.04
CA ALA A 73 -9.96 -6.69 -5.41
C ALA A 73 -8.68 -6.61 -6.24
N ARG A 74 -8.62 -5.66 -7.17
CA ARG A 74 -7.41 -5.41 -7.96
C ARG A 74 -6.25 -4.95 -7.08
N LEU A 75 -6.54 -4.04 -6.14
CA LEU A 75 -5.54 -3.56 -5.20
C LEU A 75 -5.01 -4.67 -4.31
N LYS A 76 -5.91 -5.52 -3.80
CA LYS A 76 -5.52 -6.67 -2.98
C LYS A 76 -4.56 -7.58 -3.73
N ALA A 77 -4.90 -7.94 -4.98
CA ALA A 77 -4.05 -8.81 -5.80
C ALA A 77 -2.67 -8.17 -6.03
N ALA A 78 -2.63 -6.86 -6.28
CA ALA A 78 -1.37 -6.16 -6.48
C ALA A 78 -0.53 -6.12 -5.19
N LEU A 79 -1.15 -5.79 -4.06
CA LEU A 79 -0.45 -5.74 -2.77
C LEU A 79 0.13 -7.10 -2.38
N GLU A 80 -0.59 -8.18 -2.64
CA GLU A 80 -0.11 -9.53 -2.33
C GLU A 80 1.19 -9.86 -3.02
N THR A 81 1.49 -9.22 -4.16
CA THR A 81 2.74 -9.44 -4.87
C THR A 81 3.93 -8.71 -4.25
N VAL A 82 3.69 -7.67 -3.44
CA VAL A 82 4.77 -6.83 -2.91
C VAL A 82 5.01 -6.97 -1.41
N ILE A 83 3.97 -7.18 -0.60
CA ILE A 83 4.14 -7.23 0.86
C ILE A 83 4.98 -8.41 1.33
N THR A 84 5.14 -9.42 0.48
CA THR A 84 5.96 -10.60 0.74
C THR A 84 7.28 -10.60 -0.03
N SER A 85 7.55 -9.55 -0.81
CA SER A 85 8.73 -9.48 -1.69
C SER A 85 9.55 -8.22 -1.41
N PRO A 86 10.56 -8.31 -0.52
CA PRO A 86 11.45 -7.18 -0.24
C PRO A 86 12.12 -6.62 -1.49
N GLU A 87 12.48 -7.47 -2.44
CA GLU A 87 13.14 -7.04 -3.67
C GLU A 87 12.22 -6.17 -4.53
N THR A 88 10.94 -6.54 -4.65
CA THR A 88 9.97 -5.77 -5.40
C THR A 88 9.75 -4.40 -4.77
N VAL A 89 9.62 -4.35 -3.45
CA VAL A 89 9.47 -3.08 -2.72
C VAL A 89 10.70 -2.20 -2.93
N ARG A 90 11.89 -2.76 -2.81
CA ARG A 90 13.14 -2.01 -3.01
C ARG A 90 13.20 -1.40 -4.41
N ASP A 91 12.80 -2.15 -5.43
CA ASP A 91 12.78 -1.69 -6.81
C ASP A 91 11.78 -0.54 -7.01
N ILE A 92 10.57 -0.68 -6.45
CA ILE A 92 9.54 0.36 -6.56
C ILE A 92 10.00 1.64 -5.87
N VAL A 93 10.56 1.54 -4.66
CA VAL A 93 11.05 2.71 -3.92
C VAL A 93 12.17 3.41 -4.69
N ALA A 94 13.10 2.64 -5.25
CA ALA A 94 14.20 3.21 -6.03
C ALA A 94 13.68 3.97 -7.25
N ARG A 95 12.69 3.43 -7.95
CA ARG A 95 12.09 4.10 -9.11
C ARG A 95 11.32 5.35 -8.69
N ALA A 96 10.61 5.29 -7.57
CA ALA A 96 9.86 6.44 -7.05
C ALA A 96 10.81 7.58 -6.70
N GLU A 97 11.88 7.28 -5.98
CA GLU A 97 12.87 8.29 -5.59
C GLU A 97 13.59 8.89 -6.81
N ALA A 98 13.91 8.05 -7.80
CA ALA A 98 14.53 8.51 -9.04
C ALA A 98 13.63 9.46 -9.83
N SER A 99 12.30 9.30 -9.72
CA SER A 99 11.33 10.16 -10.40
C SER A 99 10.95 11.40 -9.60
N GLY A 100 11.47 11.56 -8.38
CA GLY A 100 11.16 12.69 -7.52
C GLY A 100 9.89 12.53 -6.68
N PHE A 101 9.31 11.34 -6.63
CA PHE A 101 8.15 11.06 -5.81
C PHE A 101 8.54 11.05 -4.33
N GLU A 102 7.73 11.71 -3.48
CA GLU A 102 7.98 11.75 -2.05
C GLU A 102 6.93 10.95 -1.29
N PHE A 103 7.40 10.13 -0.34
CA PHE A 103 6.53 9.36 0.55
C PHE A 103 6.23 10.18 1.80
N ASP A 104 5.00 10.05 2.30
CA ASP A 104 4.53 10.76 3.50
C ASP A 104 4.74 9.97 4.79
N ASP A 105 5.63 9.02 4.78
CA ASP A 105 5.96 8.25 5.97
C ASP A 105 6.72 9.12 6.98
#